data_04c3ec439eae2e54299daef3fb657963
#
_entry.id   04c3ec439eae2e54299daef3fb657963
#
_cell.length_a   1.000
_cell.length_b   1.000
_cell.length_c   1.000
_cell.angle_alpha   90.00
_cell.angle_beta   90.00
_cell.angle_gamma   90.00
#
_symmetry.space_group_name_H-M   'P 1'
#
loop_
_entity.id
_entity.type
_entity.pdbx_description
1 polymer ?
#
loop_
_entity_poly.entity_id
_entity_poly.type
_entity_poly.pdbx_seq_one_letter_code
_entity_poly.pdbx_strand_id
1 'polypeptide(L)'
;MDTKKLRQKILDLAIHGKLVPQDPNDEPASVLLERIKAEKERLIKEGKIKKSKKSTKASDTPHYENVPFEVPSSWVWTTLGEISNYGECNNVSVDSITDDDWVLELEDLEKDTAKIIQTLSISKRSIKGVRHRFNKGDILYSKLRTYLNKVLVAPQSGYCTTEIMPFNSYCNVSSYYLNHVLRSAYFLDYTQQCGYGVKMPRLSTTDACNGMIPLPPLAEQKRIVKEIEHWFSLIDVIESGKEDLQATIKQAKSKILDLAIHGKLVPQDPNDEPASELLKRINSKAEITCDNGHKWKLPQSWCWAKGRQIFLPMKSTKPHNDEFLYIDIDSIDNKRQIINKIKSIKTANAPSRASRYTQKGDVVFSMVRPYLRNIAKVSVDGCIASTGFYVCSPIDDLNS
;
A
#
# COMPACT_ATOMS: atom_id res chain seq x y z
N MET A 1 5.35 1.54 -12.44
CA MET A 1 4.77 0.19 -12.64
C MET A 1 3.90 -0.12 -11.45
N ASP A 2 2.67 -0.57 -11.65
CA ASP A 2 1.72 -0.95 -10.60
C ASP A 2 1.87 -2.45 -10.34
N THR A 3 2.64 -2.79 -9.34
CA THR A 3 2.98 -4.17 -8.95
C THR A 3 1.77 -4.95 -8.44
N LYS A 4 0.80 -4.27 -7.81
CA LYS A 4 -0.45 -4.88 -7.37
C LYS A 4 -1.29 -5.37 -8.55
N LYS A 5 -1.44 -4.54 -9.59
CA LYS A 5 -2.13 -4.94 -10.83
C LYS A 5 -1.39 -6.07 -11.54
N LEU A 6 -0.06 -6.05 -11.53
CA LEU A 6 0.73 -7.11 -12.13
C LEU A 6 0.51 -8.46 -11.41
N ARG A 7 0.54 -8.48 -10.07
CA ARG A 7 0.21 -9.70 -9.29
C ARG A 7 -1.18 -10.22 -9.62
N GLN A 8 -2.19 -9.35 -9.70
CA GLN A 8 -3.54 -9.77 -10.06
C GLN A 8 -3.62 -10.31 -11.50
N LYS A 9 -2.86 -9.73 -12.44
CA LYS A 9 -2.81 -10.27 -13.82
C LYS A 9 -2.18 -11.65 -13.90
N ILE A 10 -1.15 -11.93 -13.09
CA ILE A 10 -0.53 -13.26 -12.99
C ILE A 10 -1.56 -14.27 -12.44
N LEU A 11 -2.28 -13.93 -11.38
CA LEU A 11 -3.34 -14.78 -10.84
C LEU A 11 -4.47 -15.00 -11.85
N ASP A 12 -4.85 -13.99 -12.60
CA ASP A 12 -5.84 -14.08 -13.67
C ASP A 12 -5.40 -15.08 -14.76
N LEU A 13 -4.16 -14.97 -15.23
CA LEU A 13 -3.60 -15.95 -16.19
C LEU A 13 -3.57 -17.36 -15.61
N ALA A 14 -3.25 -17.52 -14.33
CA ALA A 14 -3.19 -18.79 -13.64
C ALA A 14 -4.55 -19.49 -13.59
N ILE A 15 -5.62 -18.79 -13.18
CA ILE A 15 -6.95 -19.38 -13.04
C ILE A 15 -7.65 -19.63 -14.38
N HIS A 16 -7.18 -19.00 -15.47
CA HIS A 16 -7.66 -19.24 -16.83
C HIS A 16 -6.84 -20.34 -17.59
N GLY A 17 -5.88 -21.00 -16.92
CA GLY A 17 -5.01 -22.00 -17.54
C GLY A 17 -4.06 -21.45 -18.61
N LYS A 18 -3.70 -20.15 -18.50
CA LYS A 18 -2.84 -19.44 -19.47
C LYS A 18 -1.45 -19.12 -18.94
N LEU A 19 -1.14 -19.50 -17.71
CA LEU A 19 0.15 -19.19 -17.08
C LEU A 19 1.22 -20.23 -17.39
N VAL A 20 0.84 -21.50 -17.50
CA VAL A 20 1.74 -22.62 -17.81
C VAL A 20 1.20 -23.42 -19.00
N PRO A 21 2.06 -24.12 -19.75
CA PRO A 21 1.62 -25.00 -20.82
C PRO A 21 0.78 -26.18 -20.28
N GLN A 22 -0.24 -26.56 -21.04
CA GLN A 22 -1.01 -27.78 -20.79
C GLN A 22 -0.19 -29.01 -21.17
N ASP A 23 -0.19 -30.03 -20.30
CA ASP A 23 0.46 -31.32 -20.59
C ASP A 23 -0.64 -32.36 -20.86
N PRO A 24 -0.70 -32.94 -22.08
CA PRO A 24 -1.72 -33.95 -22.41
C PRO A 24 -1.56 -35.25 -21.62
N ASN A 25 -0.41 -35.49 -20.97
CA ASN A 25 -0.17 -36.65 -20.12
C ASN A 25 -0.66 -36.46 -18.68
N ASP A 26 -1.05 -35.25 -18.29
CA ASP A 26 -1.63 -35.03 -16.97
C ASP A 26 -2.98 -35.74 -16.83
N GLU A 27 -3.19 -36.38 -15.69
CA GLU A 27 -4.49 -36.98 -15.38
C GLU A 27 -5.57 -35.89 -15.35
N PRO A 28 -6.64 -35.99 -16.14
CA PRO A 28 -7.68 -34.95 -16.19
C PRO A 28 -8.28 -34.67 -14.80
N ALA A 29 -8.63 -33.41 -14.54
CA ALA A 29 -9.20 -33.00 -13.24
C ALA A 29 -10.57 -33.65 -12.94
N SER A 30 -11.27 -34.14 -13.95
CA SER A 30 -12.50 -34.94 -13.77
C SER A 30 -12.28 -36.20 -12.92
N VAL A 31 -11.16 -36.91 -13.16
CA VAL A 31 -10.80 -38.09 -12.38
C VAL A 31 -10.46 -37.73 -10.93
N LEU A 32 -9.77 -36.61 -10.73
CA LEU A 32 -9.51 -36.06 -9.40
C LEU A 32 -10.82 -35.72 -8.67
N LEU A 33 -11.79 -35.09 -9.35
CA LEU A 33 -13.07 -34.74 -8.76
C LEU A 33 -13.89 -35.97 -8.37
N GLU A 34 -13.85 -37.04 -9.15
CA GLU A 34 -14.48 -38.31 -8.78
C GLU A 34 -13.85 -38.94 -7.54
N ARG A 35 -12.52 -38.92 -7.42
CA ARG A 35 -11.84 -39.37 -6.19
C ARG A 35 -12.24 -38.53 -4.96
N ILE A 36 -12.38 -37.21 -5.11
CA ILE A 36 -12.81 -36.34 -4.05
C ILE A 36 -14.24 -36.70 -3.60
N LYS A 37 -15.15 -36.96 -4.56
CA LYS A 37 -16.52 -37.38 -4.24
C LYS A 37 -16.55 -38.72 -3.47
N ALA A 38 -15.79 -39.70 -3.93
CA ALA A 38 -15.67 -41.00 -3.26
C ALA A 38 -15.08 -40.88 -1.85
N GLU A 39 -14.05 -40.08 -1.66
CA GLU A 39 -13.44 -39.80 -0.35
C GLU A 39 -14.45 -39.14 0.62
N LYS A 40 -15.19 -38.14 0.16
CA LYS A 40 -16.23 -37.49 0.97
C LYS A 40 -17.32 -38.46 1.37
N GLU A 41 -17.78 -39.30 0.45
CA GLU A 41 -18.80 -40.34 0.78
C GLU A 41 -18.27 -41.32 1.82
N ARG A 42 -17.01 -41.73 1.73
CA ARG A 42 -16.35 -42.57 2.71
C ARG A 42 -16.34 -41.89 4.10
N LEU A 43 -15.89 -40.61 4.17
CA LEU A 43 -15.81 -39.86 5.40
C LEU A 43 -17.20 -39.62 6.03
N ILE A 44 -18.25 -39.46 5.22
CA ILE A 44 -19.65 -39.36 5.71
C ILE A 44 -20.09 -40.70 6.28
N LYS A 45 -19.81 -41.81 5.60
CA LYS A 45 -20.15 -43.16 6.10
C LYS A 45 -19.44 -43.51 7.40
N GLU A 46 -18.19 -43.08 7.55
CA GLU A 46 -17.38 -43.20 8.77
C GLU A 46 -17.84 -42.24 9.91
N GLY A 47 -18.78 -41.34 9.65
CA GLY A 47 -19.23 -40.34 10.61
C GLY A 47 -18.23 -39.24 10.94
N LYS A 48 -17.14 -39.11 10.13
CA LYS A 48 -16.10 -38.10 10.33
C LYS A 48 -16.52 -36.73 9.86
N ILE A 49 -17.39 -36.64 8.85
CA ILE A 49 -17.96 -35.39 8.36
C ILE A 49 -19.47 -35.48 8.27
N LYS A 50 -20.16 -34.38 8.50
CA LYS A 50 -21.63 -34.33 8.42
C LYS A 50 -22.05 -34.26 6.95
N LYS A 51 -23.13 -35.00 6.62
CA LYS A 51 -23.77 -34.89 5.31
C LYS A 51 -24.27 -33.45 5.14
N SER A 52 -23.75 -32.74 4.15
CA SER A 52 -24.24 -31.40 3.81
C SER A 52 -25.72 -31.46 3.52
N LYS A 53 -26.54 -30.57 4.13
CA LYS A 53 -27.92 -30.41 3.71
C LYS A 53 -27.90 -29.99 2.25
N LYS A 54 -28.39 -30.84 1.33
CA LYS A 54 -28.42 -30.59 -0.11
C LYS A 54 -28.90 -29.16 -0.36
N SER A 55 -28.08 -28.35 -1.03
CA SER A 55 -28.64 -27.24 -1.79
C SER A 55 -29.54 -27.88 -2.87
N THR A 56 -30.80 -27.53 -2.85
CA THR A 56 -31.81 -27.97 -3.82
C THR A 56 -31.39 -27.51 -5.22
N LYS A 57 -30.78 -28.40 -5.96
CA LYS A 57 -30.56 -28.52 -7.41
C LYS A 57 -29.21 -29.13 -7.69
N ALA A 58 -29.04 -30.41 -7.38
CA ALA A 58 -28.01 -31.23 -8.00
C ALA A 58 -28.67 -31.95 -9.17
N SER A 59 -28.40 -31.52 -10.39
CA SER A 59 -28.50 -32.38 -11.56
C SER A 59 -27.35 -33.37 -11.50
N ASP A 60 -27.59 -34.64 -11.83
CA ASP A 60 -26.62 -35.75 -11.73
C ASP A 60 -25.42 -35.66 -12.69
N THR A 61 -25.27 -34.58 -13.41
CA THR A 61 -24.11 -34.23 -14.23
C THR A 61 -23.68 -32.80 -13.94
N PRO A 62 -22.40 -32.54 -13.58
CA PRO A 62 -21.92 -31.20 -13.31
C PRO A 62 -21.61 -30.45 -14.62
N HIS A 63 -22.61 -30.27 -15.46
CA HIS A 63 -22.59 -29.23 -16.46
C HIS A 63 -23.18 -27.98 -15.82
N TYR A 64 -22.31 -27.12 -15.29
CA TYR A 64 -22.70 -25.76 -14.91
C TYR A 64 -23.05 -25.03 -16.21
N GLU A 65 -24.34 -24.80 -16.49
CA GLU A 65 -24.82 -24.10 -17.70
C GLU A 65 -24.29 -22.66 -17.79
N ASN A 66 -23.80 -22.08 -16.69
CA ASN A 66 -23.22 -20.76 -16.62
C ASN A 66 -21.90 -20.77 -15.85
N VAL A 67 -20.81 -21.18 -16.54
CA VAL A 67 -19.46 -21.06 -15.97
C VAL A 67 -18.96 -19.61 -16.05
N PRO A 68 -18.20 -19.11 -15.06
CA PRO A 68 -17.73 -17.72 -15.02
C PRO A 68 -16.83 -17.34 -16.23
N PHE A 69 -16.05 -18.28 -16.72
CA PHE A 69 -15.17 -18.14 -17.89
C PHE A 69 -14.75 -19.52 -18.43
N GLU A 70 -14.19 -19.54 -19.62
CA GLU A 70 -13.67 -20.76 -20.25
C GLU A 70 -12.34 -21.19 -19.59
N VAL A 71 -12.20 -22.51 -19.38
CA VAL A 71 -10.99 -23.14 -18.87
C VAL A 71 -10.52 -24.24 -19.84
N PRO A 72 -9.24 -24.70 -19.77
CA PRO A 72 -8.76 -25.79 -20.59
C PRO A 72 -9.62 -27.07 -20.45
N SER A 73 -9.68 -27.89 -21.50
CA SER A 73 -10.50 -29.12 -21.53
C SER A 73 -10.10 -30.17 -20.48
N SER A 74 -8.84 -30.15 -20.02
CA SER A 74 -8.35 -30.99 -18.92
C SER A 74 -8.82 -30.55 -17.53
N TRP A 75 -9.38 -29.34 -17.40
CA TRP A 75 -9.87 -28.77 -16.15
C TRP A 75 -11.36 -29.02 -15.97
N VAL A 76 -11.84 -28.90 -14.73
CA VAL A 76 -13.27 -28.93 -14.42
C VAL A 76 -13.64 -27.80 -13.49
N TRP A 77 -14.86 -27.32 -13.63
CA TRP A 77 -15.45 -26.41 -12.64
C TRP A 77 -16.02 -27.23 -11.47
N THR A 78 -15.78 -26.73 -10.27
CA THR A 78 -16.32 -27.30 -9.03
C THR A 78 -16.62 -26.18 -8.05
N THR A 79 -17.03 -26.50 -6.82
CA THR A 79 -17.24 -25.50 -5.78
C THR A 79 -16.23 -25.69 -4.65
N LEU A 80 -15.94 -24.61 -3.88
CA LEU A 80 -15.06 -24.69 -2.73
C LEU A 80 -15.55 -25.74 -1.72
N GLY A 81 -16.87 -25.82 -1.48
CA GLY A 81 -17.46 -26.80 -0.59
C GLY A 81 -17.39 -28.25 -1.09
N GLU A 82 -17.25 -28.49 -2.42
CA GLU A 82 -17.05 -29.83 -2.95
C GLU A 82 -15.65 -30.36 -2.72
N ILE A 83 -14.63 -29.50 -2.81
CA ILE A 83 -13.22 -29.89 -2.77
C ILE A 83 -12.53 -29.65 -1.42
N SER A 84 -13.23 -29.08 -0.45
CA SER A 84 -12.66 -28.74 0.86
C SER A 84 -13.64 -28.98 2.02
N ASN A 85 -13.10 -28.95 3.23
CA ASN A 85 -13.88 -28.98 4.46
C ASN A 85 -14.20 -27.57 4.99
N TYR A 86 -14.34 -26.59 4.11
CA TYR A 86 -14.67 -25.21 4.51
C TYR A 86 -15.97 -25.18 5.35
N GLY A 87 -15.90 -24.55 6.52
CA GLY A 87 -17.00 -24.46 7.47
C GLY A 87 -16.93 -25.47 8.61
N GLU A 88 -16.03 -26.46 8.55
CA GLU A 88 -15.76 -27.39 9.63
C GLU A 88 -14.61 -26.83 10.49
N CYS A 89 -14.94 -26.30 11.68
CA CYS A 89 -13.96 -25.69 12.58
C CYS A 89 -13.79 -26.49 13.85
N ASN A 90 -12.57 -26.62 14.31
CA ASN A 90 -12.26 -27.12 15.63
C ASN A 90 -12.21 -25.94 16.61
N ASN A 91 -13.28 -25.78 17.39
CA ASN A 91 -13.45 -24.70 18.36
C ASN A 91 -12.77 -25.05 19.68
N VAL A 92 -11.91 -24.15 20.16
CA VAL A 92 -11.17 -24.30 21.42
C VAL A 92 -11.39 -23.07 22.28
N SER A 93 -11.70 -23.26 23.59
CA SER A 93 -11.75 -22.15 24.53
C SER A 93 -10.35 -21.57 24.73
N VAL A 94 -10.27 -20.24 24.85
CA VAL A 94 -8.99 -19.55 25.15
C VAL A 94 -8.35 -20.10 26.43
N ASP A 95 -9.14 -20.46 27.44
CA ASP A 95 -8.65 -21.00 28.71
C ASP A 95 -7.96 -22.38 28.57
N SER A 96 -8.12 -23.06 27.44
CA SER A 96 -7.48 -24.35 27.15
C SER A 96 -6.28 -24.23 26.20
N ILE A 97 -5.88 -23.03 25.83
CA ILE A 97 -4.72 -22.76 24.98
C ILE A 97 -3.51 -22.49 25.90
N THR A 98 -2.36 -23.08 25.59
CA THR A 98 -1.14 -22.87 26.39
C THR A 98 -0.52 -21.51 26.13
N ASP A 99 0.15 -20.95 27.14
CA ASP A 99 0.66 -19.58 27.12
C ASP A 99 1.62 -19.26 25.95
N ASP A 100 2.32 -20.26 25.45
CA ASP A 100 3.30 -20.13 24.36
C ASP A 100 2.68 -20.37 22.97
N ASP A 101 1.44 -20.86 22.91
CA ASP A 101 0.79 -21.13 21.62
C ASP A 101 0.55 -19.86 20.82
N TRP A 102 0.79 -19.97 19.52
CA TRP A 102 0.55 -18.87 18.57
C TRP A 102 -0.95 -18.66 18.35
N VAL A 103 -1.37 -17.43 18.52
CA VAL A 103 -2.73 -16.98 18.21
C VAL A 103 -2.71 -15.90 17.15
N LEU A 104 -3.33 -16.17 16.00
CA LEU A 104 -3.42 -15.27 14.84
C LEU A 104 -4.72 -14.45 14.92
N GLU A 105 -4.58 -13.13 14.94
CA GLU A 105 -5.69 -12.19 14.82
C GLU A 105 -5.66 -11.50 13.45
N LEU A 106 -6.77 -10.87 13.05
CA LEU A 106 -6.85 -10.20 11.75
C LEU A 106 -5.85 -9.05 11.59
N GLU A 107 -5.49 -8.40 12.67
CA GLU A 107 -4.51 -7.30 12.69
C GLU A 107 -3.07 -7.77 12.43
N ASP A 108 -2.78 -9.05 12.65
CA ASP A 108 -1.46 -9.63 12.40
C ASP A 108 -1.20 -9.88 10.91
N LEU A 109 -2.20 -9.73 10.06
CA LEU A 109 -2.11 -9.93 8.64
C LEU A 109 -2.12 -8.60 7.88
N GLU A 110 -1.14 -8.43 7.02
CA GLU A 110 -1.09 -7.29 6.10
C GLU A 110 -2.22 -7.38 5.07
N LYS A 111 -2.79 -6.24 4.73
CA LYS A 111 -3.79 -6.13 3.68
C LYS A 111 -3.18 -6.48 2.31
N ASP A 112 -3.96 -7.13 1.44
CA ASP A 112 -3.63 -7.51 0.06
C ASP A 112 -2.53 -8.59 -0.07
N THR A 113 -1.48 -8.57 0.74
CA THR A 113 -0.40 -9.55 0.71
C THR A 113 -0.67 -10.76 1.59
N ALA A 114 -1.49 -10.58 2.65
CA ALA A 114 -1.70 -11.53 3.74
C ALA A 114 -0.39 -11.95 4.46
N LYS A 115 0.65 -11.11 4.35
CA LYS A 115 1.92 -11.33 5.05
C LYS A 115 1.70 -11.24 6.55
N ILE A 116 2.27 -12.16 7.31
CA ILE A 116 2.22 -12.13 8.76
C ILE A 116 3.20 -11.04 9.22
N ILE A 117 2.67 -9.96 9.83
CA ILE A 117 3.46 -8.82 10.30
C ILE A 117 3.93 -8.98 11.75
N GLN A 118 3.25 -9.84 12.51
CA GLN A 118 3.66 -10.22 13.87
C GLN A 118 3.15 -11.61 14.25
N THR A 119 3.92 -12.30 15.08
CA THR A 119 3.56 -13.61 15.62
C THR A 119 3.54 -13.48 17.16
N LEU A 120 2.35 -13.51 17.75
CA LEU A 120 2.16 -13.36 19.18
C LEU A 120 1.58 -14.63 19.80
N SER A 121 2.11 -15.01 20.95
CA SER A 121 1.53 -16.05 21.80
C SER A 121 0.34 -15.52 22.59
N ILE A 122 -0.47 -16.42 23.14
CA ILE A 122 -1.66 -16.05 23.91
C ILE A 122 -1.32 -15.17 25.11
N SER A 123 -0.20 -15.44 25.80
CA SER A 123 0.28 -14.68 26.97
C SER A 123 0.51 -13.19 26.66
N LYS A 124 0.76 -12.85 25.39
CA LYS A 124 0.96 -11.46 24.92
C LYS A 124 -0.33 -10.81 24.42
N ARG A 125 -1.48 -11.47 24.59
CA ARG A 125 -2.78 -10.97 24.10
C ARG A 125 -3.80 -10.93 25.23
N SER A 126 -4.64 -9.90 25.22
CA SER A 126 -5.81 -9.80 26.10
C SER A 126 -7.07 -10.24 25.32
N ILE A 127 -7.23 -11.54 25.10
CA ILE A 127 -8.33 -12.13 24.33
C ILE A 127 -9.18 -13.04 25.21
N LYS A 128 -10.47 -13.19 24.83
CA LYS A 128 -11.45 -14.04 25.53
C LYS A 128 -12.28 -14.82 24.52
N GLY A 129 -12.96 -15.85 24.99
CA GLY A 129 -13.95 -16.61 24.22
C GLY A 129 -13.34 -17.81 23.49
N VAL A 130 -13.68 -17.99 22.23
CA VAL A 130 -13.34 -19.17 21.43
C VAL A 130 -12.40 -18.81 20.31
N ARG A 131 -11.49 -19.75 19.98
CA ARG A 131 -10.59 -19.67 18.82
C ARG A 131 -10.75 -20.92 17.95
N HIS A 132 -10.45 -20.79 16.66
CA HIS A 132 -10.35 -21.95 15.79
C HIS A 132 -8.91 -22.48 15.82
N ARG A 133 -8.76 -23.79 16.04
CA ARG A 133 -7.46 -24.48 15.87
C ARG A 133 -7.22 -24.73 14.40
N PHE A 134 -6.00 -24.56 13.95
CA PHE A 134 -5.54 -24.89 12.62
C PHE A 134 -4.19 -25.62 12.64
N ASN A 135 -3.91 -26.35 11.59
CA ASN A 135 -2.66 -27.06 11.40
C ASN A 135 -1.79 -26.37 10.33
N LYS A 136 -0.50 -26.66 10.37
CA LYS A 136 0.39 -26.27 9.27
C LYS A 136 -0.14 -26.81 7.94
N GLY A 137 -0.19 -25.94 6.91
CA GLY A 137 -0.70 -26.29 5.57
C GLY A 137 -2.20 -26.02 5.36
N ASP A 138 -2.96 -25.74 6.42
CA ASP A 138 -4.36 -25.31 6.28
C ASP A 138 -4.42 -23.94 5.63
N ILE A 139 -5.49 -23.69 4.86
CA ILE A 139 -5.81 -22.39 4.32
C ILE A 139 -6.56 -21.59 5.39
N LEU A 140 -6.06 -20.38 5.67
CA LEU A 140 -6.66 -19.45 6.61
C LEU A 140 -7.34 -18.33 5.84
N TYR A 141 -8.68 -18.32 5.83
CA TYR A 141 -9.49 -17.39 5.06
C TYR A 141 -10.21 -16.40 5.97
N SER A 142 -9.92 -15.10 5.82
CA SER A 142 -10.68 -14.05 6.51
C SER A 142 -12.07 -13.90 5.88
N LYS A 143 -13.11 -14.32 6.60
CA LYS A 143 -14.51 -14.12 6.18
C LYS A 143 -15.03 -12.70 6.43
N LEU A 144 -14.32 -11.91 7.26
CA LEU A 144 -14.65 -10.52 7.56
C LEU A 144 -13.89 -9.59 6.62
N ARG A 145 -14.61 -8.67 5.94
CA ARG A 145 -14.03 -7.70 5.01
C ARG A 145 -13.15 -8.37 3.95
N THR A 146 -13.75 -9.29 3.19
CA THR A 146 -13.03 -10.10 2.17
C THR A 146 -12.21 -9.26 1.19
N TYR A 147 -12.63 -8.02 0.92
CA TYR A 147 -11.89 -7.05 0.09
C TYR A 147 -10.48 -6.68 0.62
N LEU A 148 -10.18 -7.00 1.89
CA LEU A 148 -8.83 -6.84 2.44
C LEU A 148 -7.87 -7.95 1.99
N ASN A 149 -8.38 -8.98 1.32
CA ASN A 149 -7.62 -10.07 0.72
C ASN A 149 -6.64 -10.75 1.70
N LYS A 150 -7.11 -11.06 2.91
CA LYS A 150 -6.33 -11.71 3.96
C LYS A 150 -6.55 -13.22 3.91
N VAL A 151 -5.85 -13.88 2.99
CA VAL A 151 -5.89 -15.33 2.77
C VAL A 151 -4.47 -15.84 2.67
N LEU A 152 -4.11 -16.89 3.44
CA LEU A 152 -2.78 -17.49 3.44
C LEU A 152 -2.83 -18.98 3.72
N VAL A 153 -1.75 -19.68 3.39
CA VAL A 153 -1.51 -21.06 3.85
C VAL A 153 -0.71 -20.98 5.15
N ALA A 154 -1.17 -21.67 6.18
CA ALA A 154 -0.57 -21.64 7.52
C ALA A 154 0.88 -22.18 7.51
N PRO A 155 1.88 -21.39 7.91
CA PRO A 155 3.29 -21.82 7.92
C PRO A 155 3.59 -22.77 9.08
N GLN A 156 2.78 -22.74 10.14
CA GLN A 156 2.84 -23.59 11.32
C GLN A 156 1.45 -23.77 11.92
N SER A 157 1.28 -24.71 12.82
CA SER A 157 0.00 -24.90 13.55
C SER A 157 -0.19 -23.82 14.60
N GLY A 158 -1.45 -23.58 14.99
CA GLY A 158 -1.81 -22.55 15.97
C GLY A 158 -3.33 -22.38 16.11
N TYR A 159 -3.70 -21.22 16.62
CA TYR A 159 -5.09 -20.83 16.82
C TYR A 159 -5.37 -19.49 16.14
N CYS A 160 -6.60 -19.26 15.70
CA CYS A 160 -6.96 -17.99 15.09
C CYS A 160 -8.33 -17.51 15.59
N THR A 161 -8.58 -16.22 15.40
CA THR A 161 -9.88 -15.62 15.65
C THR A 161 -10.99 -16.34 14.88
N THR A 162 -12.20 -16.38 15.42
CA THR A 162 -13.38 -16.96 14.74
C THR A 162 -13.76 -16.24 13.44
N GLU A 163 -13.19 -15.08 13.15
CA GLU A 163 -13.36 -14.38 11.87
C GLU A 163 -12.44 -14.94 10.75
N ILE A 164 -11.49 -15.78 11.11
CA ILE A 164 -10.68 -16.55 10.18
C ILE A 164 -11.22 -17.98 10.12
N MET A 165 -11.48 -18.47 8.91
CA MET A 165 -11.93 -19.83 8.65
C MET A 165 -10.72 -20.68 8.23
N PRO A 166 -10.23 -21.56 9.11
CA PRO A 166 -9.22 -22.55 8.73
C PRO A 166 -9.90 -23.72 8.02
N PHE A 167 -9.30 -24.21 6.94
CA PHE A 167 -9.80 -25.37 6.23
C PHE A 167 -8.70 -26.03 5.38
N ASN A 168 -8.94 -27.26 4.98
CA ASN A 168 -8.05 -28.02 4.09
C ASN A 168 -8.85 -28.60 2.91
N SER A 169 -8.15 -29.10 1.91
CA SER A 169 -8.71 -29.72 0.73
C SER A 169 -8.69 -31.26 0.83
N TYR A 170 -9.57 -31.92 0.07
CA TYR A 170 -9.56 -33.38 -0.09
C TYR A 170 -8.57 -33.82 -1.17
N CYS A 171 -8.14 -35.08 -1.11
CA CYS A 171 -7.34 -35.75 -2.14
C CYS A 171 -6.09 -34.96 -2.60
N ASN A 172 -5.44 -34.24 -1.68
CA ASN A 172 -4.22 -33.47 -1.94
C ASN A 172 -4.36 -32.36 -3.00
N VAL A 173 -5.55 -31.80 -3.22
CA VAL A 173 -5.69 -30.55 -3.95
C VAL A 173 -4.79 -29.50 -3.29
N SER A 174 -3.97 -28.80 -4.07
CA SER A 174 -2.95 -27.92 -3.54
C SER A 174 -3.55 -26.73 -2.75
N SER A 175 -3.25 -26.65 -1.44
CA SER A 175 -3.63 -25.49 -0.60
C SER A 175 -3.08 -24.17 -1.16
N TYR A 176 -1.88 -24.19 -1.75
CA TYR A 176 -1.27 -23.01 -2.38
C TYR A 176 -2.02 -22.59 -3.65
N TYR A 177 -2.41 -23.56 -4.50
CA TYR A 177 -3.25 -23.26 -5.66
C TYR A 177 -4.58 -22.64 -5.25
N LEU A 178 -5.28 -23.26 -4.31
CA LEU A 178 -6.55 -22.73 -3.78
C LEU A 178 -6.35 -21.34 -3.17
N ASN A 179 -5.29 -21.13 -2.40
CA ASN A 179 -4.95 -19.81 -1.86
C ASN A 179 -4.85 -18.76 -2.97
N HIS A 180 -4.23 -19.08 -4.11
CA HIS A 180 -4.13 -18.17 -5.25
C HIS A 180 -5.48 -17.90 -5.93
N VAL A 181 -6.32 -18.94 -6.10
CA VAL A 181 -7.70 -18.75 -6.62
C VAL A 181 -8.51 -17.82 -5.72
N LEU A 182 -8.49 -18.06 -4.41
CA LEU A 182 -9.23 -17.28 -3.42
C LEU A 182 -8.76 -15.81 -3.33
N ARG A 183 -7.53 -15.54 -3.73
CA ARG A 183 -6.92 -14.20 -3.77
C ARG A 183 -7.02 -13.51 -5.12
N SER A 184 -7.51 -14.20 -6.15
CA SER A 184 -7.72 -13.62 -7.49
C SER A 184 -8.82 -12.57 -7.50
N ALA A 185 -8.76 -11.65 -8.45
CA ALA A 185 -9.82 -10.65 -8.65
C ALA A 185 -11.19 -11.30 -8.86
N TYR A 186 -11.22 -12.40 -9.61
CA TYR A 186 -12.42 -13.20 -9.83
C TYR A 186 -13.13 -13.60 -8.53
N PHE A 187 -12.41 -14.24 -7.59
CA PHE A 187 -13.01 -14.72 -6.35
C PHE A 187 -13.31 -13.57 -5.37
N LEU A 188 -12.49 -12.53 -5.37
CA LEU A 188 -12.74 -11.31 -4.60
C LEU A 188 -14.02 -10.61 -5.04
N ASP A 189 -14.27 -10.48 -6.34
CA ASP A 189 -15.49 -9.89 -6.88
C ASP A 189 -16.71 -10.72 -6.51
N TYR A 190 -16.63 -12.05 -6.63
CA TYR A 190 -17.66 -12.96 -6.17
C TYR A 190 -18.02 -12.72 -4.69
N THR A 191 -17.01 -12.67 -3.81
CA THR A 191 -17.25 -12.49 -2.37
C THR A 191 -17.78 -11.10 -2.02
N GLN A 192 -17.53 -10.08 -2.82
CA GLN A 192 -18.10 -8.76 -2.64
C GLN A 192 -19.58 -8.72 -3.02
N GLN A 193 -19.98 -9.47 -4.04
CA GLN A 193 -21.38 -9.59 -4.46
C GLN A 193 -22.22 -10.37 -3.45
N CYS A 194 -21.66 -11.43 -2.84
CA CYS A 194 -22.34 -12.29 -1.86
C CYS A 194 -22.25 -11.76 -0.42
N GLY A 195 -21.33 -10.82 -0.13
CA GLY A 195 -21.09 -10.33 1.22
C GLY A 195 -22.29 -9.61 1.81
N TYR A 196 -22.60 -9.89 3.08
CA TYR A 196 -23.67 -9.23 3.82
C TYR A 196 -23.11 -8.26 4.88
N GLY A 197 -23.85 -7.20 5.17
CA GLY A 197 -23.48 -6.15 6.13
C GLY A 197 -22.79 -4.94 5.49
N VAL A 198 -23.20 -3.74 5.89
CA VAL A 198 -22.77 -2.46 5.24
C VAL A 198 -21.38 -2.01 5.69
N LYS A 199 -21.15 -1.93 7.02
CA LYS A 199 -19.88 -1.41 7.57
C LYS A 199 -18.77 -2.46 7.66
N MET A 200 -19.14 -3.71 7.87
CA MET A 200 -18.24 -4.85 8.08
C MET A 200 -18.77 -6.06 7.31
N PRO A 201 -18.66 -6.07 5.98
CA PRO A 201 -19.21 -7.16 5.17
C PRO A 201 -18.52 -8.47 5.55
N ARG A 202 -19.35 -9.51 5.68
CA ARG A 202 -18.96 -10.89 5.97
C ARG A 202 -19.39 -11.81 4.85
N LEU A 203 -18.59 -12.83 4.59
CA LEU A 203 -18.96 -13.93 3.72
C LEU A 203 -19.57 -15.05 4.57
N SER A 204 -20.78 -15.50 4.22
CA SER A 204 -21.40 -16.66 4.88
C SER A 204 -20.69 -17.96 4.51
N THR A 205 -20.79 -18.98 5.38
CA THR A 205 -20.24 -20.30 5.07
C THR A 205 -20.89 -20.90 3.81
N THR A 206 -22.20 -20.70 3.65
CA THR A 206 -22.95 -21.21 2.48
C THR A 206 -22.45 -20.56 1.20
N ASP A 207 -22.32 -19.22 1.17
CA ASP A 207 -21.84 -18.52 -0.02
C ASP A 207 -20.38 -18.88 -0.33
N ALA A 208 -19.52 -18.99 0.69
CA ALA A 208 -18.15 -19.46 0.49
C ALA A 208 -18.09 -20.86 -0.14
N CYS A 209 -18.90 -21.82 0.38
CA CYS A 209 -18.97 -23.16 -0.15
C CYS A 209 -19.51 -23.22 -1.59
N ASN A 210 -20.39 -22.29 -1.98
CA ASN A 210 -20.93 -22.19 -3.34
C ASN A 210 -19.98 -21.47 -4.30
N GLY A 211 -18.91 -20.86 -3.82
CA GLY A 211 -17.90 -20.20 -4.67
C GLY A 211 -17.29 -21.18 -5.65
N MET A 212 -17.38 -20.84 -6.95
CA MET A 212 -16.88 -21.71 -8.03
C MET A 212 -15.36 -21.65 -8.12
N ILE A 213 -14.75 -22.81 -8.28
CA ILE A 213 -13.29 -23.01 -8.35
C ILE A 213 -12.94 -23.70 -9.67
N PRO A 214 -12.09 -23.10 -10.50
CA PRO A 214 -11.52 -23.82 -11.67
C PRO A 214 -10.47 -24.80 -11.14
N LEU A 215 -10.66 -26.09 -11.38
CA LEU A 215 -9.81 -27.16 -10.85
C LEU A 215 -8.95 -27.76 -11.98
N PRO A 216 -7.63 -27.54 -11.97
CA PRO A 216 -6.69 -28.19 -12.90
C PRO A 216 -6.28 -29.58 -12.44
N PRO A 217 -5.64 -30.38 -13.31
CA PRO A 217 -4.91 -31.59 -12.94
C PRO A 217 -3.92 -31.35 -11.79
N LEU A 218 -3.73 -32.32 -10.89
CA LEU A 218 -2.84 -32.16 -9.72
C LEU A 218 -1.40 -31.78 -10.08
N ALA A 219 -0.88 -32.32 -11.17
CA ALA A 219 0.47 -32.02 -11.64
C ALA A 219 0.55 -30.55 -12.14
N GLU A 220 -0.49 -30.10 -12.83
CA GLU A 220 -0.58 -28.73 -13.31
C GLU A 220 -0.73 -27.72 -12.16
N GLN A 221 -1.49 -28.03 -11.10
CA GLN A 221 -1.56 -27.19 -9.90
C GLN A 221 -0.17 -26.87 -9.35
N LYS A 222 0.73 -27.87 -9.30
CA LYS A 222 2.11 -27.69 -8.82
C LYS A 222 2.91 -26.78 -9.75
N ARG A 223 2.77 -26.92 -11.08
CA ARG A 223 3.44 -26.06 -12.07
C ARG A 223 2.95 -24.62 -11.95
N ILE A 224 1.64 -24.43 -11.83
CA ILE A 224 1.02 -23.10 -11.65
C ILE A 224 1.56 -22.42 -10.40
N VAL A 225 1.56 -23.11 -9.24
CA VAL A 225 2.06 -22.57 -7.98
C VAL A 225 3.53 -22.15 -8.12
N LYS A 226 4.39 -23.01 -8.65
CA LYS A 226 5.80 -22.72 -8.86
C LYS A 226 6.01 -21.48 -9.75
N GLU A 227 5.23 -21.36 -10.82
CA GLU A 227 5.33 -20.22 -11.74
C GLU A 227 4.83 -18.92 -11.11
N ILE A 228 3.74 -18.96 -10.32
CA ILE A 228 3.28 -17.80 -9.57
C ILE A 228 4.35 -17.34 -8.56
N GLU A 229 4.93 -18.27 -7.80
CA GLU A 229 5.98 -17.97 -6.83
C GLU A 229 7.21 -17.34 -7.50
N HIS A 230 7.60 -17.86 -8.68
CA HIS A 230 8.68 -17.27 -9.48
C HIS A 230 8.38 -15.82 -9.86
N TRP A 231 7.23 -15.54 -10.45
CA TRP A 231 6.85 -14.18 -10.84
C TRP A 231 6.71 -13.25 -9.64
N PHE A 232 6.16 -13.74 -8.53
CA PHE A 232 6.01 -12.93 -7.30
C PHE A 232 7.36 -12.58 -6.70
N SER A 233 8.33 -13.51 -6.72
CA SER A 233 9.69 -13.23 -6.26
C SER A 233 10.37 -12.13 -7.09
N LEU A 234 10.19 -12.14 -8.43
CA LEU A 234 10.70 -11.08 -9.29
C LEU A 234 10.05 -9.73 -9.00
N ILE A 235 8.75 -9.72 -8.71
CA ILE A 235 8.04 -8.49 -8.32
C ILE A 235 8.57 -7.98 -6.98
N ASP A 236 8.83 -8.85 -6.00
CA ASP A 236 9.39 -8.47 -4.70
C ASP A 236 10.77 -7.82 -4.84
N VAL A 237 11.63 -8.35 -5.73
CA VAL A 237 12.94 -7.74 -6.05
C VAL A 237 12.76 -6.33 -6.64
N ILE A 238 11.80 -6.14 -7.54
CA ILE A 238 11.52 -4.84 -8.15
C ILE A 238 11.00 -3.84 -7.09
N GLU A 239 10.13 -4.28 -6.19
CA GLU A 239 9.57 -3.44 -5.10
C GLU A 239 10.67 -3.00 -4.13
N SER A 240 11.51 -3.95 -3.68
CA SER A 240 12.65 -3.68 -2.81
C SER A 240 13.66 -2.72 -3.46
N GLY A 241 14.05 -2.98 -4.70
CA GLY A 241 14.98 -2.11 -5.43
C GLY A 241 14.44 -0.69 -5.63
N LYS A 242 13.13 -0.52 -5.76
CA LYS A 242 12.50 0.79 -5.86
C LYS A 242 12.54 1.55 -4.52
N GLU A 243 12.33 0.88 -3.41
CA GLU A 243 12.44 1.46 -2.07
C GLU A 243 13.87 1.89 -1.75
N ASP A 244 14.85 1.03 -2.05
CA ASP A 244 16.27 1.32 -1.87
C ASP A 244 16.72 2.52 -2.72
N LEU A 245 16.27 2.61 -3.98
CA LEU A 245 16.55 3.75 -4.85
C LEU A 245 15.95 5.05 -4.29
N GLN A 246 14.73 5.03 -3.76
CA GLN A 246 14.12 6.20 -3.14
C GLN A 246 14.88 6.66 -1.89
N ALA A 247 15.33 5.73 -1.05
CA ALA A 247 16.15 6.01 0.11
C ALA A 247 17.48 6.64 -0.29
N THR A 248 18.16 6.07 -1.27
CA THR A 248 19.43 6.56 -1.82
C THR A 248 19.30 7.98 -2.40
N ILE A 249 18.25 8.24 -3.18
CA ILE A 249 17.97 9.59 -3.73
C ILE A 249 17.74 10.59 -2.60
N LYS A 250 17.00 10.22 -1.55
CA LYS A 250 16.76 11.09 -0.40
C LYS A 250 18.07 11.41 0.34
N GLN A 251 18.92 10.42 0.55
CA GLN A 251 20.23 10.61 1.17
C GLN A 251 21.16 11.50 0.32
N ALA A 252 21.21 11.26 -0.99
CA ALA A 252 21.99 12.06 -1.92
C ALA A 252 21.55 13.54 -1.92
N LYS A 253 20.23 13.81 -2.00
CA LYS A 253 19.69 15.17 -1.90
C LYS A 253 20.08 15.85 -0.58
N SER A 254 19.97 15.14 0.54
CA SER A 254 20.36 15.68 1.85
C SER A 254 21.85 16.02 1.89
N LYS A 255 22.70 15.14 1.35
CA LYS A 255 24.16 15.36 1.30
C LYS A 255 24.56 16.54 0.41
N ILE A 256 23.90 16.69 -0.74
CA ILE A 256 24.12 17.83 -1.66
C ILE A 256 23.79 19.14 -0.95
N LEU A 257 22.63 19.21 -0.28
CA LEU A 257 22.25 20.41 0.47
C LEU A 257 23.22 20.70 1.61
N ASP A 258 23.65 19.68 2.34
CA ASP A 258 24.65 19.83 3.41
C ASP A 258 25.97 20.39 2.87
N LEU A 259 26.46 19.86 1.75
CA LEU A 259 27.68 20.38 1.11
C LEU A 259 27.50 21.82 0.62
N ALA A 260 26.32 22.15 0.07
CA ALA A 260 26.04 23.50 -0.42
C ALA A 260 26.06 24.54 0.72
N ILE A 261 25.34 24.29 1.83
CA ILE A 261 25.29 25.25 2.95
C ILE A 261 26.60 25.37 3.73
N HIS A 262 27.53 24.42 3.55
CA HIS A 262 28.88 24.50 4.11
C HIS A 262 29.93 25.05 3.13
N GLY A 263 29.51 25.50 1.92
CA GLY A 263 30.40 25.98 0.90
C GLY A 263 31.38 24.95 0.33
N LYS A 264 31.00 23.65 0.41
CA LYS A 264 31.82 22.52 -0.04
C LYS A 264 31.31 21.86 -1.33
N LEU A 265 30.21 22.37 -1.89
CA LEU A 265 29.62 21.78 -3.09
C LEU A 265 30.41 22.14 -4.35
N VAL A 266 30.89 23.35 -4.41
CA VAL A 266 31.76 23.86 -5.51
C VAL A 266 33.06 24.42 -4.95
N PRO A 267 34.16 24.40 -5.70
CA PRO A 267 35.41 25.10 -5.33
C PRO A 267 35.13 26.59 -5.12
N GLN A 268 35.80 27.18 -4.12
CA GLN A 268 35.75 28.62 -3.93
C GLN A 268 36.68 29.31 -4.96
N ASP A 269 36.19 30.34 -5.68
CA ASP A 269 37.00 31.15 -6.58
C ASP A 269 37.58 32.33 -5.78
N PRO A 270 38.89 32.50 -5.73
CA PRO A 270 39.52 33.64 -5.04
C PRO A 270 39.24 34.99 -5.71
N ASN A 271 38.78 35.00 -6.96
CA ASN A 271 38.41 36.22 -7.71
C ASN A 271 36.95 36.66 -7.44
N ASP A 272 36.14 35.82 -6.78
CA ASP A 272 34.76 36.19 -6.44
C ASP A 272 34.77 37.33 -5.42
N GLU A 273 33.81 38.27 -5.56
CA GLU A 273 33.58 39.34 -4.57
C GLU A 273 33.26 38.70 -3.21
N PRO A 274 33.96 38.99 -2.12
CA PRO A 274 33.64 38.50 -0.80
C PRO A 274 32.23 38.90 -0.38
N ALA A 275 31.47 37.96 0.21
CA ALA A 275 30.08 38.21 0.66
C ALA A 275 29.96 39.38 1.67
N SER A 276 31.04 39.71 2.39
CA SER A 276 31.11 40.87 3.27
C SER A 276 31.10 42.22 2.50
N GLU A 277 31.70 42.27 1.30
CA GLU A 277 31.67 43.45 0.45
C GLU A 277 30.33 43.58 -0.26
N LEU A 278 29.80 42.48 -0.82
CA LEU A 278 28.45 42.43 -1.34
C LEU A 278 27.46 42.96 -0.32
N LEU A 279 27.52 42.45 0.93
CA LEU A 279 26.60 42.85 2.00
C LEU A 279 26.67 44.35 2.32
N LYS A 280 27.87 44.93 2.35
CA LYS A 280 28.06 46.39 2.53
C LYS A 280 27.51 47.20 1.36
N ARG A 281 27.65 46.69 0.12
CA ARG A 281 27.17 47.34 -1.10
C ARG A 281 25.66 47.40 -1.17
N ILE A 282 24.96 46.30 -0.81
CA ILE A 282 23.48 46.24 -0.81
C ILE A 282 22.88 46.90 0.43
N ASN A 283 23.60 46.95 1.56
CA ASN A 283 23.12 47.53 2.81
C ASN A 283 24.30 48.10 3.59
N SER A 284 24.58 49.41 3.42
CA SER A 284 25.71 50.08 4.05
C SER A 284 25.68 50.09 5.60
N LYS A 285 24.50 49.78 6.22
CA LYS A 285 24.32 49.67 7.68
C LYS A 285 24.37 48.22 8.15
N ALA A 286 24.69 47.27 7.29
CA ALA A 286 24.73 45.88 7.66
C ALA A 286 25.88 45.59 8.65
N GLU A 287 25.54 44.94 9.74
CA GLU A 287 26.49 44.42 10.71
C GLU A 287 26.90 43.00 10.29
N ILE A 288 28.17 42.78 10.01
CA ILE A 288 28.71 41.47 9.75
C ILE A 288 28.88 40.78 11.11
N THR A 289 28.14 39.75 11.36
CA THR A 289 28.26 38.96 12.59
C THR A 289 29.09 37.72 12.33
N CYS A 290 30.21 37.61 12.99
CA CYS A 290 31.10 36.44 12.87
C CYS A 290 30.66 35.25 13.75
N ASP A 291 29.76 35.48 14.69
CA ASP A 291 29.30 34.47 15.64
C ASP A 291 27.77 34.47 15.75
N ASN A 292 27.13 33.45 15.17
CA ASN A 292 25.69 33.18 15.28
C ASN A 292 25.41 31.92 16.13
N GLY A 293 26.36 31.46 16.91
CA GLY A 293 26.22 30.23 17.69
C GLY A 293 26.21 28.94 16.84
N HIS A 294 26.50 29.04 15.54
CA HIS A 294 26.62 27.88 14.67
C HIS A 294 27.98 27.21 14.87
N LYS A 295 27.97 25.87 14.96
CA LYS A 295 29.17 25.05 15.26
C LYS A 295 30.10 24.83 14.08
N TRP A 296 29.76 25.27 12.86
CA TRP A 296 30.59 25.04 11.66
C TRP A 296 31.23 26.31 11.15
N LYS A 297 32.41 26.18 10.56
CA LYS A 297 33.16 27.29 9.94
C LYS A 297 32.64 27.48 8.51
N LEU A 298 32.44 28.74 8.13
CA LEU A 298 32.16 29.13 6.76
C LEU A 298 33.46 29.19 5.95
N PRO A 299 33.38 29.10 4.60
CA PRO A 299 34.50 29.51 3.72
C PRO A 299 34.92 30.93 3.97
N GLN A 300 36.17 31.26 3.63
CA GLN A 300 36.76 32.59 3.92
C GLN A 300 36.00 33.74 3.22
N SER A 301 35.45 33.47 2.02
CA SER A 301 34.70 34.47 1.22
C SER A 301 33.24 34.65 1.69
N TRP A 302 32.76 33.80 2.61
CA TRP A 302 31.37 33.83 3.09
C TRP A 302 31.22 34.62 4.40
N CYS A 303 30.07 35.20 4.63
CA CYS A 303 29.70 35.79 5.93
C CYS A 303 28.29 35.47 6.35
N TRP A 304 28.05 35.53 7.64
CA TRP A 304 26.68 35.44 8.19
C TRP A 304 25.97 36.80 8.05
N ALA A 305 24.73 36.78 7.59
CA ALA A 305 23.87 37.95 7.55
C ALA A 305 22.49 37.63 8.17
N LYS A 306 21.88 38.58 8.85
CA LYS A 306 20.51 38.46 9.33
C LYS A 306 19.54 38.68 8.16
N GLY A 307 18.44 37.91 8.10
CA GLY A 307 17.47 38.03 7.02
C GLY A 307 16.96 39.47 6.79
N ARG A 308 16.76 40.28 7.86
CA ARG A 308 16.40 41.69 7.76
C ARG A 308 17.43 42.60 7.07
N GLN A 309 18.63 42.13 6.85
CA GLN A 309 19.71 42.86 6.17
C GLN A 309 19.79 42.58 4.67
N ILE A 310 19.20 41.46 4.23
CA ILE A 310 19.28 40.95 2.86
C ILE A 310 17.91 40.82 2.17
N PHE A 311 16.82 40.89 2.95
CA PHE A 311 15.47 40.88 2.39
C PHE A 311 14.78 42.22 2.61
N LEU A 312 14.01 42.63 1.63
CA LEU A 312 13.12 43.77 1.72
C LEU A 312 12.02 43.51 2.79
N PRO A 313 11.53 44.58 3.46
CA PRO A 313 10.39 44.45 4.37
C PRO A 313 9.19 43.89 3.64
N MET A 314 8.50 42.90 4.26
CA MET A 314 7.26 42.37 3.72
C MET A 314 6.22 43.43 3.48
N LYS A 315 5.62 43.47 2.30
CA LYS A 315 4.52 44.38 1.95
C LYS A 315 3.18 43.67 2.11
N SER A 316 2.23 44.36 2.73
CA SER A 316 0.84 43.93 2.75
C SER A 316 0.06 44.64 1.65
N THR A 317 -0.86 43.94 1.01
CA THR A 317 -1.75 44.47 -0.02
C THR A 317 -3.13 43.85 0.12
N LYS A 318 -4.15 44.55 -0.38
CA LYS A 318 -5.48 43.96 -0.52
C LYS A 318 -5.75 43.72 -2.01
N PRO A 319 -6.49 42.65 -2.36
CA PRO A 319 -6.98 42.50 -3.72
C PRO A 319 -7.80 43.74 -4.12
N HIS A 320 -7.53 44.30 -5.31
CA HIS A 320 -8.18 45.54 -5.80
C HIS A 320 -8.69 45.43 -7.24
N ASN A 321 -8.30 44.36 -7.98
CA ASN A 321 -8.83 44.05 -9.28
C ASN A 321 -10.06 43.13 -9.16
N ASP A 322 -10.86 42.95 -10.18
CA ASP A 322 -12.02 42.05 -10.19
C ASP A 322 -11.65 40.61 -9.83
N GLU A 323 -10.49 40.17 -10.32
CA GLU A 323 -9.86 38.87 -9.98
C GLU A 323 -8.39 39.06 -9.66
N PHE A 324 -7.84 38.18 -8.83
CA PHE A 324 -6.43 38.16 -8.47
C PHE A 324 -5.87 36.75 -8.37
N LEU A 325 -4.56 36.63 -8.55
CA LEU A 325 -3.83 35.37 -8.40
C LEU A 325 -3.47 35.13 -6.93
N TYR A 326 -3.90 34.01 -6.38
CA TYR A 326 -3.73 33.67 -4.97
C TYR A 326 -2.87 32.45 -4.75
N ILE A 327 -1.91 32.57 -3.85
CA ILE A 327 -1.04 31.49 -3.38
C ILE A 327 -1.41 31.15 -1.93
N ASP A 328 -1.97 29.96 -1.73
CA ASP A 328 -2.26 29.42 -0.40
C ASP A 328 -1.26 28.29 -0.07
N ILE A 329 -1.29 27.80 1.18
CA ILE A 329 -0.38 26.75 1.65
C ILE A 329 -0.52 25.46 0.82
N ASP A 330 -1.74 25.12 0.41
CA ASP A 330 -2.02 23.97 -0.45
C ASP A 330 -1.63 24.18 -1.93
N SER A 331 -1.21 25.38 -2.31
CA SER A 331 -0.67 25.67 -3.65
C SER A 331 0.75 25.13 -3.84
N ILE A 332 1.45 24.75 -2.77
CA ILE A 332 2.85 24.32 -2.81
C ILE A 332 2.95 22.79 -2.79
N ASP A 333 3.65 22.24 -3.79
CA ASP A 333 4.16 20.88 -3.74
C ASP A 333 5.43 20.86 -2.85
N ASN A 334 5.27 20.43 -1.61
CA ASN A 334 6.36 20.41 -0.63
C ASN A 334 7.45 19.38 -0.89
N LYS A 335 7.22 18.43 -1.80
CA LYS A 335 8.25 17.46 -2.23
C LYS A 335 9.15 18.03 -3.31
N ARG A 336 8.58 18.80 -4.24
CA ARG A 336 9.28 19.44 -5.34
C ARG A 336 9.69 20.87 -5.02
N GLN A 337 9.10 21.47 -3.98
CA GLN A 337 9.29 22.86 -3.55
C GLN A 337 8.98 23.87 -4.66
N ILE A 338 7.86 23.65 -5.33
CA ILE A 338 7.35 24.51 -6.40
C ILE A 338 5.90 24.91 -6.12
N ILE A 339 5.49 26.07 -6.66
CA ILE A 339 4.08 26.44 -6.68
C ILE A 339 3.42 25.65 -7.83
N ASN A 340 2.62 24.66 -7.47
CA ASN A 340 1.98 23.75 -8.41
C ASN A 340 0.67 24.30 -8.97
N LYS A 341 -0.07 25.09 -8.17
CA LYS A 341 -1.38 25.62 -8.54
C LYS A 341 -1.58 27.03 -7.98
N ILE A 342 -1.53 28.03 -8.85
CA ILE A 342 -1.96 29.40 -8.53
C ILE A 342 -3.48 29.47 -8.77
N LYS A 343 -4.24 29.96 -7.79
CA LYS A 343 -5.70 30.06 -7.85
C LYS A 343 -6.08 31.44 -8.37
N SER A 344 -6.92 31.56 -9.43
CA SER A 344 -7.61 32.81 -9.74
C SER A 344 -8.87 32.93 -8.89
N ILE A 345 -9.03 34.00 -8.15
CA ILE A 345 -10.14 34.23 -7.20
C ILE A 345 -10.73 35.59 -7.46
N LYS A 346 -12.08 35.67 -7.54
CA LYS A 346 -12.79 36.95 -7.59
C LYS A 346 -12.60 37.69 -6.27
N THR A 347 -12.33 38.98 -6.34
CA THR A 347 -12.05 39.82 -5.14
C THR A 347 -13.18 39.79 -4.15
N ALA A 348 -14.44 39.73 -4.61
CA ALA A 348 -15.61 39.56 -3.75
C ALA A 348 -15.55 38.28 -2.88
N ASN A 349 -14.82 37.26 -3.29
CA ASN A 349 -14.65 35.99 -2.59
C ASN A 349 -13.25 35.85 -1.95
N ALA A 350 -12.51 36.95 -1.81
CA ALA A 350 -11.14 36.92 -1.31
C ALA A 350 -11.09 36.39 0.13
N PRO A 351 -10.25 35.38 0.41
CA PRO A 351 -10.01 34.94 1.77
C PRO A 351 -9.43 36.08 2.62
N SER A 352 -9.86 36.20 3.86
CA SER A 352 -9.37 37.25 4.80
C SER A 352 -7.84 37.22 4.97
N ARG A 353 -7.23 36.05 4.69
CA ARG A 353 -5.77 35.82 4.73
C ARG A 353 -5.03 36.24 3.47
N ALA A 354 -5.69 36.65 2.39
CA ALA A 354 -5.06 37.08 1.14
C ALA A 354 -4.54 38.50 1.28
N SER A 355 -3.33 38.68 1.81
CA SER A 355 -2.78 40.03 2.06
C SER A 355 -1.26 40.17 1.92
N ARG A 356 -0.53 39.12 1.56
CA ARG A 356 0.93 39.20 1.34
C ARG A 356 1.22 39.51 -0.13
N TYR A 357 1.78 40.69 -0.40
CA TYR A 357 2.25 41.03 -1.74
C TYR A 357 3.42 40.11 -2.13
N THR A 358 3.43 39.63 -3.36
CA THR A 358 4.55 38.87 -3.93
C THR A 358 4.85 39.35 -5.34
N GLN A 359 6.12 39.23 -5.73
CA GLN A 359 6.62 39.46 -7.08
C GLN A 359 7.41 38.24 -7.56
N LYS A 360 7.62 38.15 -8.86
CA LYS A 360 8.47 37.11 -9.44
C LYS A 360 9.87 37.17 -8.84
N GLY A 361 10.39 36.02 -8.43
CA GLY A 361 11.69 35.93 -7.77
C GLY A 361 11.61 35.85 -6.25
N ASP A 362 10.49 36.26 -5.63
CA ASP A 362 10.30 36.08 -4.19
C ASP A 362 10.28 34.62 -3.78
N VAL A 363 10.68 34.34 -2.55
CA VAL A 363 10.50 33.04 -1.93
C VAL A 363 9.43 33.12 -0.86
N VAL A 364 8.40 32.28 -0.98
CA VAL A 364 7.36 32.12 0.06
C VAL A 364 7.72 30.98 0.99
N PHE A 365 7.74 31.26 2.28
CA PHE A 365 8.07 30.32 3.35
C PHE A 365 6.87 30.19 4.28
N SER A 366 6.32 28.97 4.42
CA SER A 366 5.19 28.75 5.32
C SER A 366 5.61 28.82 6.78
N MET A 367 4.99 29.75 7.53
CA MET A 367 5.11 29.84 8.98
C MET A 367 4.19 28.85 9.70
N VAL A 368 3.23 28.25 8.99
CA VAL A 368 2.32 27.23 9.51
C VAL A 368 2.90 25.86 9.25
N ARG A 369 3.14 25.08 10.29
CA ARG A 369 3.74 23.74 10.23
C ARG A 369 5.03 23.72 9.40
N PRO A 370 6.08 24.44 9.77
CA PRO A 370 7.30 24.58 8.98
C PRO A 370 8.02 23.24 8.71
N TYR A 371 7.77 22.23 9.54
CA TYR A 371 8.27 20.87 9.32
C TYR A 371 7.75 20.22 8.03
N LEU A 372 6.64 20.72 7.44
CA LEU A 372 6.13 20.28 6.14
C LEU A 372 6.94 20.83 4.97
N ARG A 373 7.85 21.82 5.23
CA ARG A 373 8.74 22.43 4.23
C ARG A 373 7.99 23.02 3.02
N ASN A 374 6.87 23.68 3.27
CA ASN A 374 6.14 24.42 2.23
C ASN A 374 6.90 25.71 1.90
N ILE A 375 7.92 25.58 1.03
CA ILE A 375 8.78 26.66 0.56
C ILE A 375 8.79 26.59 -0.95
N ALA A 376 8.64 27.71 -1.64
CA ALA A 376 8.73 27.77 -3.10
C ALA A 376 9.09 29.17 -3.60
N LYS A 377 9.74 29.23 -4.76
CA LYS A 377 10.02 30.48 -5.48
C LYS A 377 8.79 30.90 -6.29
N VAL A 378 8.45 32.17 -6.22
CA VAL A 378 7.34 32.75 -6.98
C VAL A 378 7.78 32.96 -8.43
N SER A 379 7.05 32.36 -9.37
CA SER A 379 7.38 32.39 -10.80
C SER A 379 6.57 33.41 -11.61
N VAL A 380 5.53 34.00 -11.02
CA VAL A 380 4.56 34.89 -11.69
C VAL A 380 4.39 36.16 -10.87
N ASP A 381 4.40 37.32 -11.54
CA ASP A 381 4.16 38.62 -10.89
C ASP A 381 2.69 38.81 -10.49
N GLY A 382 2.44 39.70 -9.55
CA GLY A 382 1.10 40.14 -9.15
C GLY A 382 0.30 39.14 -8.35
N CYS A 383 0.95 38.11 -7.80
CA CYS A 383 0.28 37.19 -6.90
C CYS A 383 0.15 37.77 -5.49
N ILE A 384 -0.94 37.39 -4.79
CA ILE A 384 -1.15 37.68 -3.38
C ILE A 384 -1.06 36.34 -2.63
N ALA A 385 -0.17 36.28 -1.65
CA ALA A 385 -0.04 35.09 -0.82
C ALA A 385 -0.82 35.21 0.49
N SER A 386 -1.11 34.05 1.09
CA SER A 386 -1.75 33.95 2.41
C SER A 386 -0.87 34.54 3.51
N THR A 387 -1.48 35.11 4.56
CA THR A 387 -0.79 35.54 5.79
C THR A 387 0.00 34.40 6.47
N GLY A 388 -0.29 33.16 6.13
CA GLY A 388 0.48 31.98 6.60
C GLY A 388 1.90 31.90 6.06
N PHE A 389 2.26 32.75 5.06
CA PHE A 389 3.59 32.82 4.50
C PHE A 389 4.40 34.02 5.02
N TYR A 390 5.68 33.79 5.23
CA TYR A 390 6.69 34.83 5.19
C TYR A 390 7.18 34.96 3.77
N VAL A 391 7.21 36.17 3.23
CA VAL A 391 7.70 36.46 1.87
C VAL A 391 9.10 37.00 1.97
N CYS A 392 10.06 36.30 1.37
CA CYS A 392 11.44 36.72 1.27
C CYS A 392 11.62 37.37 -0.11
N SER A 393 11.63 38.68 -0.17
CA SER A 393 11.96 39.48 -1.35
C SER A 393 13.43 39.85 -1.25
N PRO A 394 14.35 39.29 -2.07
CA PRO A 394 15.78 39.63 -2.00
C PRO A 394 15.96 41.08 -2.38
N ILE A 395 16.97 41.73 -1.78
CA ILE A 395 17.49 43.01 -2.26
C ILE A 395 18.21 42.73 -3.59
N ASP A 396 18.24 43.69 -4.52
CA ASP A 396 18.92 43.57 -5.82
C ASP A 396 20.31 42.95 -5.65
N ASP A 397 20.76 42.19 -6.65
CA ASP A 397 22.00 41.41 -6.68
C ASP A 397 22.05 40.13 -5.83
N LEU A 398 21.03 39.82 -5.05
CA LEU A 398 20.94 38.55 -4.34
C LEU A 398 20.14 37.52 -5.14
N ASN A 399 20.68 36.33 -5.23
CA ASN A 399 19.98 35.21 -5.85
C ASN A 399 18.98 34.56 -4.85
N SER A 400 17.73 34.50 -5.22
CA SER A 400 16.64 33.96 -4.41
C SER A 400 16.44 32.45 -4.55
#